data_12253e59255b16d8b3ee3b3560137b77
#
_entry.id   12253e59255b16d8b3ee3b3560137b77
#
_cell.length_a   1.000
_cell.length_b   1.000
_cell.length_c   1.000
_cell.angle_alpha   90.00
_cell.angle_beta   90.00
_cell.angle_gamma   90.00
#
_symmetry.space_group_name_H-M   'P 1'
#
loop_
_entity.id
_entity.type
_entity.pdbx_description
1 polymer ?
#
loop_
_entity_poly.entity_id
_entity_poly.type
_entity_poly.pdbx_seq_one_letter_code
_entity_poly.pdbx_strand_id
1 'polypeptide(L)'
;MQSYFRHGMSAPQFVKGLNGANSSQINDFLAQKGWVYKDKYGWRVTSRARDVYLTEENTQVAEHGQEVRIFYKPVLLQKGAAKIYDWYMKNKLPMKANWNGNFKQDKAVA
;
A
#
# COMPACT_ATOMS: atom_id res chain seq x y z
N MET A 1 13.45 -7.97 -4.89
CA MET A 1 12.05 -8.28 -4.53
C MET A 1 11.89 -8.53 -3.04
N GLN A 2 12.68 -9.39 -2.48
CA GLN A 2 12.52 -9.73 -1.07
C GLN A 2 12.72 -8.55 -0.13
N SER A 3 13.56 -7.61 -0.49
CA SER A 3 13.78 -6.43 0.33
C SER A 3 12.55 -5.54 0.49
N TYR A 4 11.61 -5.59 -0.45
CA TYR A 4 10.36 -4.85 -0.32
C TYR A 4 9.57 -5.28 0.90
N PHE A 5 9.54 -6.59 1.12
CA PHE A 5 8.66 -7.15 2.13
C PHE A 5 9.32 -7.27 3.49
N ARG A 6 10.66 -7.26 3.48
CA ARG A 6 11.47 -7.37 4.68
C ARG A 6 11.19 -6.26 5.69
N HIS A 7 10.91 -5.05 5.22
CA HIS A 7 10.76 -3.86 6.04
C HIS A 7 9.31 -3.37 6.13
N GLY A 8 8.37 -4.19 5.71
CA GLY A 8 6.96 -3.83 5.83
C GLY A 8 6.53 -2.68 4.94
N MET A 9 6.78 -2.77 3.64
CA MET A 9 6.44 -1.73 2.70
C MET A 9 4.92 -1.60 2.53
N SER A 10 4.40 -0.38 2.61
CA SER A 10 2.98 -0.10 2.36
C SER A 10 2.71 0.02 0.86
N ALA A 11 1.41 -0.04 0.49
CA ALA A 11 1.01 0.13 -0.90
C ALA A 11 1.44 1.49 -1.48
N PRO A 12 1.24 2.63 -0.78
CA PRO A 12 1.73 3.90 -1.30
C PRO A 12 3.25 3.91 -1.53
N GLN A 13 4.01 3.30 -0.64
CA GLN A 13 5.47 3.22 -0.81
C GLN A 13 5.84 2.42 -2.05
N PHE A 14 5.14 1.31 -2.28
CA PHE A 14 5.40 0.47 -3.45
C PHE A 14 5.09 1.21 -4.74
N VAL A 15 3.93 1.88 -4.82
CA VAL A 15 3.52 2.54 -6.07
C VAL A 15 4.31 3.81 -6.35
N LYS A 16 4.99 4.39 -5.37
CA LYS A 16 5.91 5.50 -5.64
C LYS A 16 7.02 5.12 -6.60
N GLY A 17 7.37 3.84 -6.65
CA GLY A 17 8.36 3.35 -7.59
C GLY A 17 7.80 3.02 -8.97
N LEU A 18 6.49 3.16 -9.17
CA LEU A 18 5.85 2.89 -10.46
C LEU A 18 5.61 4.22 -11.17
N ASN A 19 6.23 4.38 -12.34
CA ASN A 19 6.19 5.67 -13.04
C ASN A 19 4.76 6.11 -13.33
N GLY A 20 4.42 7.30 -12.86
CA GLY A 20 3.12 7.92 -13.10
C GLY A 20 2.00 7.48 -12.16
N ALA A 21 2.20 6.45 -11.34
CA ALA A 21 1.17 5.99 -10.42
C ALA A 21 0.93 7.02 -9.32
N ASN A 22 -0.34 7.25 -8.97
CA ASN A 22 -0.72 8.22 -7.96
C ASN A 22 -0.77 7.55 -6.59
N SER A 23 0.32 7.66 -5.83
CA SER A 23 0.44 6.99 -4.53
C SER A 23 -0.54 7.54 -3.50
N SER A 24 -0.98 8.79 -3.63
CA SER A 24 -1.94 9.37 -2.69
C SER A 24 -3.35 8.81 -2.86
N GLN A 25 -3.65 8.20 -3.99
CA GLN A 25 -4.97 7.64 -4.28
C GLN A 25 -5.01 6.12 -4.22
N ILE A 26 -3.87 5.46 -3.97
CA ILE A 26 -3.83 4.00 -4.04
C ILE A 26 -4.70 3.34 -2.97
N ASN A 27 -4.75 3.88 -1.75
CA ASN A 27 -5.57 3.28 -0.71
C ASN A 27 -7.06 3.38 -1.03
N ASP A 28 -7.50 4.49 -1.62
CA ASP A 28 -8.89 4.61 -2.08
C ASP A 28 -9.20 3.59 -3.16
N PHE A 29 -8.27 3.37 -4.06
CA PHE A 29 -8.39 2.35 -5.11
C PHE A 29 -8.50 0.95 -4.50
N LEU A 30 -7.63 0.63 -3.55
CA LEU A 30 -7.66 -0.67 -2.89
C LEU A 30 -8.93 -0.87 -2.06
N ALA A 31 -9.49 0.21 -1.52
CA ALA A 31 -10.77 0.14 -0.82
C ALA A 31 -11.90 -0.25 -1.78
N GLN A 32 -11.87 0.27 -3.00
CA GLN A 32 -12.83 -0.13 -4.04
C GLN A 32 -12.68 -1.61 -4.41
N LYS A 33 -11.46 -2.15 -4.30
CA LYS A 33 -11.22 -3.57 -4.57
C LYS A 33 -11.54 -4.47 -3.37
N GLY A 34 -11.90 -3.88 -2.24
CA GLY A 34 -12.25 -4.64 -1.06
C GLY A 34 -11.05 -5.14 -0.26
N TRP A 35 -9.88 -4.53 -0.44
CA TRP A 35 -8.65 -4.92 0.27
C TRP A 35 -8.47 -4.17 1.57
N VAL A 36 -8.92 -2.92 1.63
CA VAL A 36 -8.77 -2.07 2.82
C VAL A 36 -10.06 -1.31 3.08
N TYR A 37 -10.21 -0.84 4.30
CA TYR A 37 -11.28 0.06 4.70
C TYR A 37 -10.71 1.08 5.68
N LYS A 38 -11.39 2.18 5.85
CA LYS A 38 -10.93 3.25 6.74
C LYS A 38 -11.77 3.28 8.00
N ASP A 39 -11.11 3.34 9.16
CA ASP A 39 -11.77 3.51 10.45
C ASP A 39 -11.09 4.64 11.22
N LYS A 40 -11.40 4.76 12.52
CA LYS A 40 -10.81 5.82 13.33
C LYS A 40 -9.31 5.72 13.51
N TYR A 41 -8.72 4.56 13.23
CA TYR A 41 -7.28 4.32 13.32
C TYR A 41 -6.57 4.49 11.97
N GLY A 42 -7.29 4.81 10.91
CA GLY A 42 -6.77 4.93 9.56
C GLY A 42 -7.14 3.74 8.69
N TRP A 43 -6.26 3.41 7.77
CA TRP A 43 -6.50 2.30 6.85
C TRP A 43 -6.29 0.97 7.54
N ARG A 44 -7.24 0.07 7.34
CA ARG A 44 -7.24 -1.27 7.92
C ARG A 44 -7.39 -2.30 6.82
N VAL A 45 -6.80 -3.47 7.02
CA VAL A 45 -6.89 -4.57 6.05
C VAL A 45 -8.19 -5.34 6.29
N THR A 46 -8.92 -5.63 5.21
CA THR A 46 -10.14 -6.44 5.30
C THR A 46 -9.79 -7.89 5.59
N SER A 47 -10.74 -8.65 6.17
CA SER A 47 -10.52 -10.08 6.40
C SER A 47 -10.30 -10.84 5.09
N ARG A 48 -10.88 -10.35 4.00
CA ARG A 48 -10.73 -10.93 2.66
C ARG A 48 -9.30 -10.84 2.13
N ALA A 49 -8.63 -9.72 2.38
CA ALA A 49 -7.28 -9.48 1.86
C ALA A 49 -6.18 -9.87 2.85
N ARG A 50 -6.53 -10.04 4.12
CA ARG A 50 -5.55 -10.29 5.18
C ARG A 50 -4.81 -11.59 4.93
N ASP A 51 -3.49 -11.49 4.99
CA ASP A 51 -2.56 -12.61 4.81
C ASP A 51 -2.61 -13.23 3.40
N VAL A 52 -3.34 -12.59 2.48
CA VAL A 52 -3.34 -12.95 1.06
C VAL A 52 -2.59 -11.88 0.26
N TYR A 53 -3.04 -10.64 0.35
CA TYR A 53 -2.46 -9.50 -0.37
C TYR A 53 -1.77 -8.52 0.56
N LEU A 54 -2.28 -8.38 1.76
CA LEU A 54 -1.78 -7.44 2.77
C LEU A 54 -1.80 -8.11 4.13
N THR A 55 -0.96 -7.63 5.01
CA THR A 55 -1.08 -7.93 6.43
C THR A 55 -1.09 -6.63 7.20
N GLU A 56 -1.35 -6.69 8.50
CA GLU A 56 -1.33 -5.50 9.34
C GLU A 56 -0.20 -5.57 10.34
N GLU A 57 0.57 -4.48 10.43
CA GLU A 57 1.46 -4.25 11.55
C GLU A 57 0.80 -3.26 12.49
N ASN A 58 0.98 -3.45 13.79
CA ASN A 58 0.52 -2.47 14.74
C ASN A 58 1.70 -1.93 15.53
N THR A 59 1.59 -0.66 15.93
CA THR A 59 2.60 0.00 16.73
C THR A 59 1.88 0.68 17.88
N GLN A 60 2.38 0.45 19.09
CA GLN A 60 1.87 1.12 20.29
C GLN A 60 2.79 2.28 20.61
N VAL A 61 2.19 3.46 20.76
CA VAL A 61 2.93 4.66 21.12
C VAL A 61 2.34 5.22 22.41
N ALA A 62 3.18 5.32 23.43
CA ALA A 62 2.81 5.94 24.71
C ALA A 62 3.70 7.15 24.92
N GLU A 63 3.08 8.30 25.09
CA GLU A 63 3.77 9.52 25.49
C GLU A 63 3.53 9.79 26.96
N HIS A 64 4.38 10.57 27.56
CA HIS A 64 4.40 10.87 29.02
C HIS A 64 3.00 11.00 29.62
N GLY A 65 2.61 10.00 30.41
CA GLY A 65 1.37 10.02 31.17
C GLY A 65 0.08 9.94 30.35
N GLN A 66 0.19 9.77 29.04
CA GLN A 66 -0.96 9.66 28.16
C GLN A 66 -1.30 8.21 27.87
N GLU A 67 -2.52 8.00 27.38
CA GLU A 67 -2.96 6.66 27.00
C GLU A 67 -2.12 6.14 25.84
N VAL A 68 -1.92 4.82 25.83
CA VAL A 68 -1.26 4.15 24.74
C VAL A 68 -2.14 4.25 23.48
N ARG A 69 -1.55 4.74 22.41
CA ARG A 69 -2.22 4.78 21.10
C ARG A 69 -1.73 3.63 20.24
N ILE A 70 -2.66 2.99 19.57
CA ILE A 70 -2.36 1.90 18.66
C ILE A 70 -2.54 2.40 17.23
N PHE A 71 -1.50 2.26 16.43
CA PHE A 71 -1.55 2.59 15.01
C PHE A 71 -1.42 1.31 14.20
N TYR A 72 -2.25 1.20 13.18
CA TYR A 72 -2.24 0.06 12.27
C TYR A 72 -1.69 0.50 10.93
N LYS A 73 -0.84 -0.34 10.35
CA LYS A 73 -0.25 -0.09 9.04
C LYS A 73 -0.49 -1.29 8.14
N PRO A 74 -1.26 -1.12 7.04
CA PRO A 74 -1.35 -2.18 6.04
C PRO A 74 0.00 -2.33 5.35
N VAL A 75 0.46 -3.57 5.25
CA VAL A 75 1.76 -3.91 4.69
C VAL A 75 1.54 -4.87 3.53
N LEU A 76 2.14 -4.57 2.37
CA LEU A 76 2.03 -5.41 1.20
C LEU A 76 2.74 -6.74 1.40
N LEU A 77 2.04 -7.81 1.03
CA LEU A 77 2.65 -9.09 0.81
C LEU A 77 3.05 -9.22 -0.67
N GLN A 78 3.89 -10.19 -0.97
CA GLN A 78 4.39 -10.38 -2.33
C GLN A 78 3.25 -10.53 -3.34
N LYS A 79 2.23 -11.29 -2.98
CA LYS A 79 1.06 -11.52 -3.84
C LYS A 79 0.29 -10.23 -4.10
N GLY A 80 0.18 -9.38 -3.07
CA GLY A 80 -0.46 -8.07 -3.20
C GLY A 80 0.33 -7.15 -4.12
N ALA A 81 1.64 -7.10 -3.95
CA ALA A 81 2.50 -6.29 -4.81
C ALA A 81 2.42 -6.75 -6.27
N ALA A 82 2.43 -8.06 -6.50
CA ALA A 82 2.30 -8.61 -7.84
C ALA A 82 0.97 -8.23 -8.49
N LYS A 83 -0.11 -8.24 -7.70
CA LYS A 83 -1.43 -7.86 -8.21
C LYS A 83 -1.50 -6.37 -8.56
N ILE A 84 -0.93 -5.52 -7.72
CA ILE A 84 -0.86 -4.08 -7.98
C ILE A 84 -0.05 -3.81 -9.24
N TYR A 85 1.09 -4.48 -9.40
CA TYR A 85 1.91 -4.33 -10.58
C TYR A 85 1.16 -4.77 -11.85
N ASP A 86 0.40 -5.86 -11.77
CA ASP A 86 -0.44 -6.31 -12.88
C ASP A 86 -1.47 -5.24 -13.27
N TRP A 87 -2.15 -4.65 -12.29
CA TRP A 87 -3.08 -3.55 -12.54
C TRP A 87 -2.39 -2.35 -13.16
N TYR A 88 -1.16 -2.05 -12.70
CA TYR A 88 -0.38 -0.95 -13.25
C TYR A 88 -0.09 -1.18 -14.74
N MET A 89 0.39 -2.35 -15.09
CA MET A 89 0.70 -2.68 -16.49
C MET A 89 -0.53 -2.71 -17.39
N LYS A 90 -1.70 -2.92 -16.81
CA LYS A 90 -2.97 -2.90 -17.53
C LYS A 90 -3.65 -1.52 -17.52
N ASN A 91 -2.95 -0.51 -17.03
CA ASN A 91 -3.44 0.86 -16.92
C ASN A 91 -4.73 0.98 -16.10
N LYS A 92 -4.80 0.22 -15.02
CA LYS A 92 -5.97 0.20 -14.13
C LYS A 92 -5.77 0.93 -12.81
N LEU A 93 -4.53 1.35 -12.52
CA LEU A 93 -4.25 2.12 -11.31
C LEU A 93 -4.57 3.59 -11.51
N PRO A 94 -4.87 4.32 -10.41
CA PRO A 94 -4.96 5.78 -10.50
C PRO A 94 -3.59 6.35 -10.88
N MET A 95 -3.56 7.16 -11.93
CA MET A 95 -2.33 7.73 -12.47
C MET A 95 -2.32 9.23 -12.27
N LYS A 96 -1.13 9.81 -12.19
CA LYS A 96 -0.96 11.27 -12.10
C LYS A 96 -1.39 11.91 -13.41
N ALA A 97 -1.95 13.12 -13.32
CA ALA A 97 -2.37 13.86 -14.51
C ALA A 97 -1.23 14.15 -15.47
N ASN A 98 0.00 14.30 -14.93
CA ASN A 98 1.18 14.62 -15.74
C ASN A 98 1.99 13.38 -16.15
N TRP A 99 1.38 12.20 -16.06
CA TRP A 99 2.05 10.96 -16.46
C TRP A 99 2.37 11.00 -17.96
N ASN A 100 3.58 10.55 -18.29
CA ASN A 100 4.08 10.60 -19.68
C ASN A 100 3.67 9.39 -20.53
N GLY A 101 2.88 8.47 -19.98
CA GLY A 101 2.41 7.29 -20.69
C GLY A 101 3.34 6.08 -20.64
N ASN A 102 4.46 6.19 -19.97
CA ASN A 102 5.43 5.09 -19.88
C ASN A 102 5.21 4.26 -18.62
N PHE A 103 5.13 2.95 -18.77
CA PHE A 103 5.09 2.01 -17.65
C PHE A 103 6.52 1.60 -17.31
N LYS A 104 6.95 2.00 -16.12
CA LYS A 104 8.32 1.77 -15.75
C LYS A 104 8.44 1.78 -14.23
N GLN A 105 9.25 0.88 -13.69
CA GLN A 105 9.51 0.81 -12.28
C GLN A 105 10.81 1.55 -11.97
N ASP A 106 10.79 2.35 -10.90
CA ASP A 106 11.95 3.07 -10.42
C ASP A 106 12.99 2.05 -9.93
N LYS A 107 14.26 2.29 -10.26
CA LYS A 107 15.37 1.43 -9.82
C LYS A 107 15.51 1.36 -8.32
N ALA A 108 15.11 2.39 -7.60
CA ALA A 108 15.21 2.44 -6.16
C ALA A 108 14.34 1.40 -5.46
N VAL A 109 13.30 0.89 -6.14
CA VAL A 109 12.41 -0.13 -5.59
C VAL A 109 12.57 -1.48 -6.27
N ALA A 110 13.40 -1.58 -7.29
CA ALA A 110 13.61 -2.83 -8.01
C ALA A 110 14.56 -3.80 -7.25
#